data_ac280fb5a531436c173afd07c9cbd9a7
#
_entry.id   ac280fb5a531436c173afd07c9cbd9a7
#
_cell.length_a   1.000
_cell.length_b   1.000
_cell.length_c   1.000
_cell.angle_alpha   90.00
_cell.angle_beta   90.00
_cell.angle_gamma   90.00
#
_symmetry.space_group_name_H-M   'P 1'
#
loop_
_entity.id
_entity.type
_entity.pdbx_description
1 polymer ?
#
loop_
_entity_poly.entity_id
_entity_poly.type
_entity_poly.pdbx_seq_one_letter_code
_entity_poly.pdbx_strand_id
1 'polypeptide(L)'
;SAEAKKESSGTHSDTNLQVNGVDEGDIVKNDGNYLYVLNDDRVTIVDIRDKNMRKLSEIRPELTENDILLQLYVDNDRLYVIKQGWETQQEEIQSDSTEADNDSGFIGCYKDIAYEPDGNVSTVLLTYDISERANPVLSATMKMDGAYQSSRKVGNFIYLFTDRWVSRDGKNWKAQVIPEIAGKKADAGCFYVQKNGTTEVIMASVNLKEPSKAADHMVLLDSGRQVYMGTDAIYLYQMEYERGEKTKIAKFSYKNGMFSAIAETTVKGAIRDTFAISESGGELRILTTDSQN
;
A
#
# COMPACT_ATOMS: atom_id res chain seq x y z
N SER A 1 -35.35 -22.18 14.46
CA SER A 1 -35.26 -22.32 13.01
C SER A 1 -33.85 -22.08 12.60
N ALA A 2 -33.13 -23.15 12.22
CA ALA A 2 -31.79 -23.08 11.69
C ALA A 2 -31.86 -22.58 10.22
N GLU A 3 -31.30 -21.42 9.93
CA GLU A 3 -31.08 -20.99 8.57
C GLU A 3 -29.92 -21.80 7.98
N ALA A 4 -30.24 -22.51 6.91
CA ALA A 4 -29.27 -23.29 6.16
C ALA A 4 -28.23 -22.37 5.51
N LYS A 5 -26.97 -22.57 5.87
CA LYS A 5 -25.82 -22.04 5.12
C LYS A 5 -25.94 -22.52 3.67
N LYS A 6 -26.02 -21.57 2.76
CA LYS A 6 -25.91 -21.83 1.33
C LYS A 6 -24.46 -22.23 1.07
N GLU A 7 -24.20 -23.51 0.87
CA GLU A 7 -22.91 -24.02 0.43
C GLU A 7 -22.63 -23.45 -0.95
N SER A 8 -21.56 -22.67 -1.08
CA SER A 8 -21.01 -22.30 -2.38
C SER A 8 -20.35 -23.54 -2.97
N SER A 9 -20.82 -23.99 -4.13
CA SER A 9 -20.31 -25.14 -4.87
C SER A 9 -19.01 -24.79 -5.58
N GLY A 10 -17.92 -24.72 -4.86
CA GLY A 10 -16.56 -24.61 -5.40
C GLY A 10 -15.59 -25.23 -4.41
N THR A 11 -14.92 -26.30 -4.78
CA THR A 11 -13.93 -27.01 -3.97
C THR A 11 -12.55 -26.35 -4.05
N HIS A 12 -12.46 -25.04 -3.89
CA HIS A 12 -11.18 -24.35 -3.73
C HIS A 12 -11.11 -23.81 -2.29
N SER A 13 -9.95 -23.88 -1.67
CA SER A 13 -9.74 -23.24 -0.37
C SER A 13 -9.64 -21.74 -0.60
N ASP A 14 -10.38 -20.97 0.19
CA ASP A 14 -10.15 -19.53 0.30
C ASP A 14 -8.72 -19.28 0.74
N THR A 15 -8.13 -18.17 0.28
CA THR A 15 -6.85 -17.69 0.79
C THR A 15 -6.92 -17.63 2.31
N ASN A 16 -5.85 -18.04 2.99
CA ASN A 16 -5.80 -18.00 4.46
C ASN A 16 -5.79 -16.53 4.93
N LEU A 17 -6.96 -15.96 5.15
CA LEU A 17 -7.14 -14.57 5.54
C LEU A 17 -6.89 -14.42 7.03
N GLN A 18 -6.11 -13.40 7.44
CA GLN A 18 -5.94 -13.06 8.85
C GLN A 18 -7.27 -12.64 9.48
N VAL A 19 -8.11 -11.91 8.74
CA VAL A 19 -9.41 -11.43 9.16
C VAL A 19 -10.46 -11.84 8.13
N ASN A 20 -11.46 -12.59 8.54
CA ASN A 20 -12.54 -13.00 7.64
C ASN A 20 -13.29 -11.78 7.08
N GLY A 21 -13.42 -11.71 5.76
CA GLY A 21 -14.05 -10.59 5.04
C GLY A 21 -13.12 -9.43 4.72
N VAL A 22 -11.84 -9.50 5.13
CA VAL A 22 -10.78 -8.56 4.76
C VAL A 22 -9.78 -9.32 3.89
N ASP A 23 -9.92 -9.21 2.55
CA ASP A 23 -9.06 -9.91 1.60
C ASP A 23 -7.69 -9.21 1.50
N GLU A 24 -6.64 -10.01 1.46
CA GLU A 24 -5.26 -9.55 1.31
C GLU A 24 -4.79 -9.73 -0.14
N GLY A 25 -4.00 -8.78 -0.63
CA GLY A 25 -3.30 -8.96 -1.89
C GLY A 25 -2.31 -10.11 -1.80
N ASP A 26 -2.09 -10.79 -2.92
CA ASP A 26 -1.15 -11.91 -3.01
C ASP A 26 -0.50 -11.93 -4.39
N ILE A 27 0.56 -12.71 -4.55
CA ILE A 27 1.19 -12.98 -5.84
C ILE A 27 0.44 -14.06 -6.64
N VAL A 28 -0.46 -14.81 -5.99
CA VAL A 28 -1.31 -15.83 -6.61
C VAL A 28 -2.74 -15.71 -6.10
N LYS A 29 -3.68 -15.62 -7.02
CA LYS A 29 -5.12 -15.67 -6.72
C LYS A 29 -5.83 -16.72 -7.57
N ASN A 30 -6.92 -17.28 -7.03
CA ASN A 30 -7.72 -18.33 -7.66
C ASN A 30 -9.20 -17.94 -7.53
N ASP A 31 -9.95 -17.99 -8.63
CA ASP A 31 -11.40 -17.76 -8.66
C ASP A 31 -12.22 -19.05 -8.79
N GLY A 32 -11.57 -20.21 -8.67
CA GLY A 32 -12.16 -21.55 -8.82
C GLY A 32 -12.07 -22.12 -10.26
N ASN A 33 -11.91 -21.28 -11.26
CA ASN A 33 -11.79 -21.67 -12.66
C ASN A 33 -10.45 -21.30 -13.27
N TYR A 34 -9.84 -20.25 -12.75
CA TYR A 34 -8.59 -19.67 -13.24
C TYR A 34 -7.64 -19.36 -12.10
N LEU A 35 -6.35 -19.53 -12.38
CA LEU A 35 -5.27 -19.12 -11.51
C LEU A 35 -4.61 -17.91 -12.12
N TYR A 36 -4.38 -16.89 -11.30
CA TYR A 36 -3.72 -15.64 -11.65
C TYR A 36 -2.40 -15.59 -10.91
N VAL A 37 -1.29 -15.65 -11.65
CA VAL A 37 0.06 -15.73 -11.10
C VAL A 37 0.84 -14.49 -11.48
N LEU A 38 1.21 -13.70 -10.50
CA LEU A 38 2.06 -12.55 -10.66
C LEU A 38 3.53 -12.98 -10.56
N ASN A 39 4.29 -12.63 -11.57
CA ASN A 39 5.74 -12.75 -11.63
C ASN A 39 6.35 -11.34 -11.77
N ASP A 40 7.66 -11.23 -11.81
CA ASP A 40 8.40 -9.98 -11.79
C ASP A 40 7.87 -8.90 -12.75
N ASP A 41 7.53 -9.29 -13.99
CA ASP A 41 7.15 -8.36 -15.07
C ASP A 41 5.75 -8.61 -15.66
N ARG A 42 5.00 -9.60 -15.11
CA ARG A 42 3.75 -10.03 -15.74
C ARG A 42 2.77 -10.69 -14.79
N VAL A 43 1.51 -10.75 -15.22
CA VAL A 43 0.51 -11.66 -14.65
C VAL A 43 0.15 -12.71 -15.68
N THR A 44 0.25 -13.98 -15.31
CA THR A 44 -0.17 -15.13 -16.15
C THR A 44 -1.53 -15.61 -15.70
N ILE A 45 -2.46 -15.77 -16.64
CA ILE A 45 -3.78 -16.37 -16.40
C ILE A 45 -3.75 -17.80 -16.90
N VAL A 46 -4.08 -18.75 -16.02
CA VAL A 46 -4.08 -20.19 -16.28
C VAL A 46 -5.49 -20.74 -16.09
N ASP A 47 -5.99 -21.44 -17.08
CA ASP A 47 -7.24 -22.20 -17.00
C ASP A 47 -7.00 -23.49 -16.21
N ILE A 48 -7.75 -23.68 -15.11
CA ILE A 48 -7.63 -24.83 -14.22
C ILE A 48 -8.91 -25.65 -14.13
N ARG A 49 -9.88 -25.40 -15.01
CA ARG A 49 -11.21 -26.11 -15.02
C ARG A 49 -11.11 -27.59 -15.33
N ASP A 50 -10.05 -28.00 -15.97
CA ASP A 50 -9.76 -29.39 -16.23
C ASP A 50 -8.40 -29.80 -15.61
N LYS A 51 -8.10 -31.10 -15.64
CA LYS A 51 -6.85 -31.63 -15.06
C LYS A 51 -5.58 -31.16 -15.81
N ASN A 52 -5.74 -30.63 -17.02
CA ASN A 52 -4.64 -30.10 -17.83
C ASN A 52 -4.59 -28.61 -17.74
N MET A 53 -3.85 -28.09 -16.74
CA MET A 53 -3.64 -26.66 -16.61
C MET A 53 -3.11 -26.08 -17.92
N ARG A 54 -3.77 -25.03 -18.42
CA ARG A 54 -3.40 -24.41 -19.68
C ARG A 54 -3.23 -22.91 -19.49
N LYS A 55 -2.05 -22.42 -19.84
CA LYS A 55 -1.83 -20.97 -19.92
C LYS A 55 -2.81 -20.38 -20.95
N LEU A 56 -3.57 -19.38 -20.55
CA LEU A 56 -4.59 -18.74 -21.37
C LEU A 56 -4.09 -17.41 -21.94
N SER A 57 -3.50 -16.58 -21.10
CA SER A 57 -2.97 -15.28 -21.50
C SER A 57 -1.86 -14.80 -20.56
N GLU A 58 -1.18 -13.74 -20.97
CA GLU A 58 -0.25 -12.96 -20.15
C GLU A 58 -0.58 -11.48 -20.24
N ILE A 59 -0.59 -10.83 -19.11
CA ILE A 59 -0.64 -9.37 -18.99
C ILE A 59 0.78 -8.89 -18.72
N ARG A 60 1.28 -7.99 -19.56
CA ARG A 60 2.55 -7.32 -19.37
C ARG A 60 2.28 -5.83 -19.24
N PRO A 61 2.19 -5.31 -18.02
CA PRO A 61 2.06 -3.86 -17.80
C PRO A 61 3.28 -3.13 -18.39
N GLU A 62 3.09 -1.87 -18.75
CA GLU A 62 4.24 -1.02 -19.07
C GLU A 62 5.03 -0.76 -17.79
N LEU A 63 6.29 -1.19 -17.79
CA LEU A 63 7.21 -1.07 -16.67
C LEU A 63 8.47 -0.33 -17.11
N THR A 64 8.94 0.57 -16.26
CA THR A 64 10.32 1.09 -16.33
C THR A 64 11.27 0.14 -15.59
N GLU A 65 12.57 0.35 -15.69
CA GLU A 65 13.57 -0.49 -14.99
C GLU A 65 13.46 -0.44 -13.45
N ASN A 66 12.80 0.61 -12.93
CA ASN A 66 12.62 0.83 -11.50
C ASN A 66 11.22 0.44 -11.01
N ASP A 67 10.36 -0.09 -11.88
CA ASP A 67 9.02 -0.52 -11.50
C ASP A 67 9.01 -1.97 -11.04
N ILE A 68 8.23 -2.25 -9.99
CA ILE A 68 7.98 -3.60 -9.49
C ILE A 68 6.49 -3.88 -9.37
N LEU A 69 6.08 -5.08 -9.71
CA LEU A 69 4.73 -5.59 -9.45
C LEU A 69 4.73 -6.26 -8.08
N LEU A 70 3.76 -5.95 -7.23
CA LEU A 70 3.78 -6.35 -5.83
C LEU A 70 2.73 -7.40 -5.51
N GLN A 71 1.47 -7.11 -5.83
CA GLN A 71 0.33 -7.95 -5.43
C GLN A 71 -0.81 -7.81 -6.43
N LEU A 72 -1.74 -8.76 -6.39
CA LEU A 72 -2.95 -8.72 -7.17
C LEU A 72 -4.20 -9.08 -6.36
N TYR A 73 -5.35 -8.63 -6.86
CA TYR A 73 -6.68 -9.03 -6.43
C TYR A 73 -7.50 -9.44 -7.63
N VAL A 74 -8.42 -10.35 -7.43
CA VAL A 74 -9.42 -10.73 -8.43
C VAL A 74 -10.81 -10.50 -7.84
N ASP A 75 -11.69 -9.89 -8.61
CA ASP A 75 -13.08 -9.71 -8.25
C ASP A 75 -13.96 -9.82 -9.50
N ASN A 76 -14.66 -10.95 -9.62
CA ASN A 76 -15.47 -11.27 -10.78
C ASN A 76 -14.67 -11.18 -12.11
N ASP A 77 -15.03 -10.22 -12.96
CA ASP A 77 -14.39 -9.99 -14.26
C ASP A 77 -13.36 -8.88 -14.23
N ARG A 78 -12.77 -8.62 -13.06
CA ARG A 78 -11.73 -7.61 -12.88
C ARG A 78 -10.53 -8.16 -12.15
N LEU A 79 -9.36 -7.79 -12.65
CA LEU A 79 -8.07 -8.03 -12.03
C LEU A 79 -7.45 -6.68 -11.64
N TYR A 80 -7.00 -6.58 -10.42
CA TYR A 80 -6.31 -5.40 -9.88
C TYR A 80 -4.88 -5.78 -9.60
N VAL A 81 -3.93 -5.02 -10.14
CA VAL A 81 -2.50 -5.24 -9.95
C VAL A 81 -1.89 -4.00 -9.30
N ILE A 82 -1.17 -4.21 -8.22
CA ILE A 82 -0.45 -3.14 -7.53
C ILE A 82 0.98 -3.10 -8.02
N LYS A 83 1.37 -1.94 -8.52
CA LYS A 83 2.71 -1.61 -8.99
C LYS A 83 3.30 -0.50 -8.12
N GLN A 84 4.58 -0.59 -7.81
CA GLN A 84 5.36 0.51 -7.26
C GLN A 84 6.41 0.94 -8.28
N GLY A 85 6.60 2.24 -8.42
CA GLY A 85 7.57 2.81 -9.34
C GLY A 85 8.34 3.97 -8.71
N TRP A 86 9.54 4.20 -9.24
CA TRP A 86 10.39 5.32 -8.87
C TRP A 86 10.59 6.21 -10.10
N GLU A 87 10.18 7.47 -10.00
CA GLU A 87 10.48 8.47 -11.02
C GLU A 87 11.87 9.04 -10.75
N THR A 88 12.85 8.71 -11.57
CA THR A 88 14.14 9.42 -11.58
C THR A 88 13.90 10.82 -12.12
N GLN A 89 14.11 11.85 -11.33
CA GLN A 89 14.26 13.20 -11.86
C GLN A 89 15.53 13.20 -12.74
N GLN A 90 15.35 13.33 -14.04
CA GLN A 90 16.46 13.75 -14.89
C GLN A 90 16.69 15.24 -14.59
N GLU A 91 17.57 15.53 -13.64
CA GLU A 91 18.19 16.84 -13.61
C GLU A 91 18.99 16.99 -14.90
N GLU A 92 18.56 17.88 -15.79
CA GLU A 92 19.45 18.46 -16.78
C GLU A 92 20.58 19.14 -15.99
N ILE A 93 21.69 18.42 -15.83
CA ILE A 93 22.94 19.01 -15.36
C ILE A 93 23.36 19.99 -16.47
N GLN A 94 22.96 21.26 -16.34
CA GLN A 94 23.63 22.34 -17.02
C GLN A 94 25.06 22.35 -16.46
N SER A 95 25.97 21.75 -17.21
CA SER A 95 27.39 21.83 -16.94
C SER A 95 27.83 23.28 -17.19
N ASP A 96 27.78 24.08 -16.14
CA ASP A 96 28.50 25.34 -16.12
C ASP A 96 29.98 25.00 -15.93
N SER A 97 30.70 24.95 -17.05
CA SER A 97 32.14 24.71 -17.11
C SER A 97 32.86 25.97 -16.64
N THR A 98 33.05 26.14 -15.36
CA THR A 98 34.12 26.99 -14.83
C THR A 98 35.32 26.12 -14.54
N GLU A 99 36.37 26.36 -15.34
CA GLU A 99 37.73 25.86 -15.12
C GLU A 99 38.18 26.17 -13.69
N ALA A 100 38.56 25.15 -12.94
CA ALA A 100 39.27 25.30 -11.68
C ALA A 100 40.55 24.49 -11.71
N ASP A 101 41.62 25.22 -11.41
CA ASP A 101 43.02 24.87 -11.37
C ASP A 101 43.36 23.55 -10.67
N ASN A 102 44.33 22.86 -11.26
CA ASN A 102 45.11 21.82 -10.62
C ASN A 102 45.86 22.33 -9.38
N ASP A 103 45.67 21.72 -8.25
CA ASP A 103 46.77 21.21 -7.40
C ASP A 103 46.31 20.29 -6.28
N SER A 104 47.05 19.16 -6.19
CA SER A 104 47.31 18.33 -4.99
C SER A 104 46.22 17.54 -4.28
N GLY A 105 46.39 16.22 -4.27
CA GLY A 105 46.25 15.41 -3.04
C GLY A 105 45.04 14.51 -2.97
N PHE A 106 45.25 13.30 -3.43
CA PHE A 106 44.60 12.05 -3.03
C PHE A 106 43.86 12.11 -1.69
N ILE A 107 42.56 12.31 -1.73
CA ILE A 107 41.62 11.80 -0.75
C ILE A 107 40.42 11.30 -1.54
N GLY A 108 40.17 9.97 -1.44
CA GLY A 108 38.98 9.36 -2.00
C GLY A 108 37.74 10.09 -1.46
N CYS A 109 37.17 10.95 -2.26
CA CYS A 109 35.82 11.41 -2.02
C CYS A 109 34.91 10.21 -2.16
N TYR A 110 34.52 9.64 -1.01
CA TYR A 110 33.17 9.20 -0.89
C TYR A 110 32.35 10.47 -1.20
N LYS A 111 31.93 10.63 -2.46
CA LYS A 111 30.79 11.44 -2.73
C LYS A 111 29.74 10.87 -1.79
N ASP A 112 29.40 11.63 -0.75
CA ASP A 112 28.18 11.44 -0.04
C ASP A 112 27.14 11.38 -1.15
N ILE A 113 26.71 10.18 -1.49
CA ILE A 113 25.46 9.98 -2.17
C ILE A 113 24.52 10.49 -1.10
N ALA A 114 24.22 11.78 -1.16
CA ALA A 114 23.08 12.31 -0.49
C ALA A 114 21.96 11.37 -0.97
N TYR A 115 21.59 10.42 -0.10
CA TYR A 115 20.38 9.67 -0.26
C TYR A 115 19.31 10.76 -0.21
N GLU A 116 18.98 11.32 -1.37
CA GLU A 116 17.78 12.09 -1.53
C GLU A 116 16.65 11.10 -1.38
N PRO A 117 15.99 11.04 -0.23
CA PRO A 117 14.90 10.07 0.01
C PRO A 117 13.67 10.41 -0.83
N ASP A 118 13.75 11.41 -1.64
CA ASP A 118 12.70 11.98 -2.46
C ASP A 118 12.77 11.61 -3.94
N GLY A 119 13.29 10.45 -4.27
CA GLY A 119 12.87 9.82 -5.51
C GLY A 119 11.33 9.75 -5.44
N ASN A 120 10.63 10.33 -6.43
CA ASN A 120 9.17 10.33 -6.51
C ASN A 120 8.65 8.89 -6.57
N VAL A 121 8.63 8.21 -5.43
CA VAL A 121 8.05 6.88 -5.31
C VAL A 121 6.55 6.99 -5.39
N SER A 122 5.95 6.17 -6.21
CA SER A 122 4.50 6.10 -6.34
C SER A 122 3.99 4.67 -6.33
N THR A 123 2.80 4.49 -5.80
CA THR A 123 2.04 3.26 -5.87
C THR A 123 0.92 3.41 -6.89
N VAL A 124 0.78 2.43 -7.77
CA VAL A 124 -0.19 2.45 -8.86
C VAL A 124 -1.08 1.22 -8.79
N LEU A 125 -2.39 1.45 -8.82
CA LEU A 125 -3.39 0.39 -8.98
C LEU A 125 -3.78 0.32 -10.46
N LEU A 126 -3.40 -0.77 -11.12
CA LEU A 126 -3.80 -1.11 -12.48
C LEU A 126 -5.05 -1.99 -12.42
N THR A 127 -6.08 -1.62 -13.15
CA THR A 127 -7.32 -2.41 -13.24
C THR A 127 -7.48 -2.95 -14.65
N TYR A 128 -7.60 -4.26 -14.77
CA TYR A 128 -7.85 -4.96 -16.04
C TYR A 128 -9.26 -5.51 -16.06
N ASP A 129 -9.93 -5.34 -17.20
CA ASP A 129 -11.11 -6.12 -17.56
C ASP A 129 -10.64 -7.50 -18.02
N ILE A 130 -11.11 -8.53 -17.33
CA ILE A 130 -10.81 -9.92 -17.60
C ILE A 130 -12.08 -10.73 -17.93
N SER A 131 -13.17 -10.06 -18.33
CA SER A 131 -14.40 -10.74 -18.78
C SER A 131 -14.08 -11.77 -19.85
N GLU A 132 -13.11 -11.48 -20.70
CA GLU A 132 -12.49 -12.42 -21.63
C GLU A 132 -11.06 -12.75 -21.16
N ARG A 133 -10.90 -13.84 -20.38
CA ARG A 133 -9.61 -14.22 -19.76
C ARG A 133 -8.48 -14.46 -20.76
N ALA A 134 -8.83 -14.75 -22.01
CA ALA A 134 -7.86 -14.92 -23.09
C ALA A 134 -7.33 -13.58 -23.62
N ASN A 135 -8.05 -12.47 -23.40
CA ASN A 135 -7.73 -11.16 -23.92
C ASN A 135 -7.97 -10.04 -22.87
N PRO A 136 -7.21 -10.01 -21.77
CA PRO A 136 -7.31 -8.98 -20.74
C PRO A 136 -7.03 -7.57 -21.28
N VAL A 137 -7.80 -6.58 -20.84
CA VAL A 137 -7.67 -5.19 -21.30
C VAL A 137 -7.51 -4.25 -20.10
N LEU A 138 -6.48 -3.39 -20.12
CA LEU A 138 -6.33 -2.33 -19.11
C LEU A 138 -7.52 -1.38 -19.21
N SER A 139 -8.28 -1.24 -18.13
CA SER A 139 -9.50 -0.46 -18.07
C SER A 139 -9.39 0.81 -17.22
N ALA A 140 -8.49 0.81 -16.24
CA ALA A 140 -8.25 1.98 -15.39
C ALA A 140 -6.87 1.93 -14.73
N THR A 141 -6.39 3.13 -14.37
CA THR A 141 -5.16 3.32 -13.60
C THR A 141 -5.42 4.39 -12.54
N MET A 142 -4.99 4.13 -11.31
CA MET A 142 -4.99 5.11 -10.22
C MET A 142 -3.59 5.13 -9.60
N LYS A 143 -2.96 6.31 -9.57
CA LYS A 143 -1.64 6.55 -8.99
C LYS A 143 -1.78 7.35 -7.70
N MET A 144 -0.97 7.03 -6.71
CA MET A 144 -0.81 7.82 -5.49
C MET A 144 0.65 7.88 -5.08
N ASP A 145 1.02 8.97 -4.44
CA ASP A 145 2.37 9.15 -3.92
C ASP A 145 2.69 8.17 -2.78
N GLY A 146 3.96 7.88 -2.63
CA GLY A 146 4.51 7.06 -1.56
C GLY A 146 4.78 5.62 -1.97
N ALA A 147 5.67 4.99 -1.19
CA ALA A 147 6.01 3.58 -1.31
C ALA A 147 4.85 2.72 -0.80
N TYR A 148 4.58 1.64 -1.48
CA TYR A 148 3.55 0.70 -1.05
C TYR A 148 3.88 0.09 0.31
N GLN A 149 2.97 0.21 1.25
CA GLN A 149 3.08 -0.37 2.57
C GLN A 149 2.16 -1.59 2.72
N SER A 150 0.89 -1.45 2.36
CA SER A 150 -0.10 -2.51 2.50
C SER A 150 -1.35 -2.20 1.67
N SER A 151 -2.17 -3.21 1.45
CA SER A 151 -3.52 -3.04 0.91
C SER A 151 -4.48 -4.08 1.46
N ARG A 152 -5.76 -3.78 1.41
CA ARG A 152 -6.84 -4.70 1.79
C ARG A 152 -8.05 -4.47 0.88
N LYS A 153 -8.73 -5.55 0.51
CA LYS A 153 -10.02 -5.48 -0.19
C LYS A 153 -11.14 -5.86 0.76
N VAL A 154 -12.11 -4.98 0.93
CA VAL A 154 -13.32 -5.22 1.72
C VAL A 154 -14.54 -4.81 0.93
N GLY A 155 -15.40 -5.76 0.64
CA GLY A 155 -16.57 -5.54 -0.20
C GLY A 155 -16.20 -4.93 -1.55
N ASN A 156 -16.77 -3.78 -1.87
CA ASN A 156 -16.54 -3.08 -3.14
C ASN A 156 -15.39 -2.06 -3.09
N PHE A 157 -14.49 -2.15 -2.12
CA PHE A 157 -13.39 -1.21 -1.98
C PHE A 157 -12.04 -1.92 -1.84
N ILE A 158 -11.01 -1.36 -2.48
CA ILE A 158 -9.62 -1.61 -2.15
C ILE A 158 -9.12 -0.41 -1.33
N TYR A 159 -8.51 -0.69 -0.20
CA TYR A 159 -7.85 0.27 0.68
C TYR A 159 -6.36 0.13 0.46
N LEU A 160 -5.71 1.22 0.07
CA LEU A 160 -4.28 1.32 -0.18
C LEU A 160 -3.62 2.15 0.91
N PHE A 161 -2.47 1.69 1.37
CA PHE A 161 -1.64 2.38 2.36
C PHE A 161 -0.26 2.54 1.76
N THR A 162 0.21 3.78 1.72
CA THR A 162 1.57 4.10 1.30
C THR A 162 2.25 4.93 2.37
N ASP A 163 3.56 4.91 2.37
CA ASP A 163 4.34 5.80 3.23
C ASP A 163 5.34 6.60 2.39
N ARG A 164 5.61 7.80 2.88
CA ARG A 164 6.53 8.73 2.26
C ARG A 164 7.29 9.49 3.33
N TRP A 165 8.61 9.56 3.17
CA TRP A 165 9.40 10.43 4.01
C TRP A 165 9.24 11.89 3.56
N VAL A 166 9.16 12.82 4.52
CA VAL A 166 8.98 14.24 4.25
C VAL A 166 10.08 15.03 4.93
N SER A 167 10.91 15.72 4.15
CA SER A 167 11.85 16.68 4.69
C SER A 167 11.11 17.94 5.11
N ARG A 168 11.39 18.42 6.32
CA ARG A 168 10.91 19.71 6.80
C ARG A 168 11.95 20.81 6.62
N ASP A 169 13.04 20.48 5.97
CA ASP A 169 14.13 21.43 5.71
C ASP A 169 13.85 22.21 4.42
N GLY A 170 14.06 23.51 4.47
CA GLY A 170 13.90 24.37 3.31
C GLY A 170 12.65 25.26 3.32
N LYS A 171 12.65 26.26 2.43
CA LYS A 171 11.59 27.29 2.39
C LYS A 171 10.25 26.78 1.87
N ASN A 172 10.23 25.68 1.14
CA ASN A 172 9.04 25.14 0.45
C ASN A 172 8.53 23.82 1.04
N TRP A 173 9.01 23.40 2.21
CA TRP A 173 8.64 22.11 2.80
C TRP A 173 7.12 21.86 2.86
N LYS A 174 6.32 22.90 3.13
CA LYS A 174 4.85 22.77 3.20
C LYS A 174 4.20 22.35 1.88
N ALA A 175 4.80 22.70 0.76
CA ALA A 175 4.30 22.27 -0.55
C ALA A 175 4.68 20.83 -0.88
N GLN A 176 5.80 20.37 -0.33
CA GLN A 176 6.29 18.99 -0.51
C GLN A 176 5.51 17.97 0.31
N VAL A 177 4.94 18.39 1.46
CA VAL A 177 4.12 17.51 2.32
C VAL A 177 2.71 17.24 1.78
N ILE A 178 2.29 17.83 0.67
CA ILE A 178 0.96 17.58 0.11
C ILE A 178 1.06 16.52 -0.98
N PRO A 179 0.67 15.25 -0.68
CA PRO A 179 0.75 14.17 -1.67
C PRO A 179 -0.25 14.35 -2.79
N GLU A 180 0.06 13.72 -3.92
CA GLU A 180 -0.86 13.60 -5.04
C GLU A 180 -1.53 12.21 -5.02
N ILE A 181 -2.85 12.20 -5.19
CA ILE A 181 -3.67 10.99 -5.20
C ILE A 181 -4.63 11.09 -6.37
N ALA A 182 -4.59 10.13 -7.28
CA ALA A 182 -5.40 10.10 -8.49
C ALA A 182 -5.32 11.40 -9.33
N GLY A 183 -4.10 11.95 -9.46
CA GLY A 183 -3.84 13.18 -10.24
C GLY A 183 -4.30 14.48 -9.54
N LYS A 184 -4.58 14.43 -8.24
CA LYS A 184 -5.00 15.61 -7.46
C LYS A 184 -4.20 15.69 -6.16
N LYS A 185 -3.81 16.88 -5.79
CA LYS A 185 -3.22 17.14 -4.48
C LYS A 185 -4.26 16.94 -3.38
N ALA A 186 -3.82 16.34 -2.28
CA ALA A 186 -4.66 16.08 -1.12
C ALA A 186 -5.18 17.38 -0.51
N ASP A 187 -6.45 17.40 -0.10
CA ASP A 187 -7.07 18.55 0.53
C ASP A 187 -6.56 18.76 1.97
N ALA A 188 -6.44 20.01 2.40
CA ALA A 188 -5.97 20.34 3.74
C ALA A 188 -6.81 19.71 4.88
N GLY A 189 -8.09 19.44 4.63
CA GLY A 189 -9.01 18.82 5.60
C GLY A 189 -8.78 17.34 5.86
N CYS A 190 -8.01 16.65 5.01
CA CYS A 190 -7.72 15.22 5.16
C CYS A 190 -6.45 14.92 5.98
N PHE A 191 -5.75 15.96 6.47
CA PHE A 191 -4.52 15.78 7.23
C PHE A 191 -4.76 15.58 8.72
N TYR A 192 -4.14 14.55 9.25
CA TYR A 192 -3.98 14.33 10.67
C TYR A 192 -2.50 14.52 11.04
N VAL A 193 -2.19 15.65 11.69
CA VAL A 193 -0.79 16.05 11.91
C VAL A 193 -0.40 15.85 13.36
N GLN A 194 0.66 15.09 13.59
CA GLN A 194 1.33 14.99 14.90
C GLN A 194 2.59 15.85 14.95
N LYS A 195 2.98 16.24 16.16
CA LYS A 195 4.22 16.98 16.36
C LYS A 195 5.42 16.12 15.94
N ASN A 196 6.32 16.69 15.16
CA ASN A 196 7.60 16.10 14.76
C ASN A 196 7.51 14.88 13.80
N GLY A 197 6.39 14.63 13.15
CA GLY A 197 6.30 13.61 12.12
C GLY A 197 7.23 13.92 10.92
N THR A 198 7.96 12.92 10.45
CA THR A 198 8.84 12.99 9.27
C THR A 198 8.40 12.01 8.19
N THR A 199 7.41 11.19 8.48
CA THR A 199 6.83 10.24 7.54
C THR A 199 5.34 10.51 7.40
N GLU A 200 4.86 10.49 6.18
CA GLU A 200 3.43 10.49 5.88
C GLU A 200 2.97 9.06 5.64
N VAL A 201 1.91 8.66 6.32
CA VAL A 201 1.12 7.51 5.93
C VAL A 201 -0.09 8.01 5.16
N ILE A 202 -0.20 7.63 3.90
CA ILE A 202 -1.28 8.02 3.03
C ILE A 202 -2.23 6.83 2.91
N MET A 203 -3.49 7.04 3.27
CA MET A 203 -4.56 6.07 3.11
C MET A 203 -5.47 6.51 1.98
N ALA A 204 -5.75 5.63 1.03
CA ALA A 204 -6.74 5.88 -0.01
C ALA A 204 -7.70 4.68 -0.13
N SER A 205 -8.97 4.95 -0.31
CA SER A 205 -9.97 3.96 -0.67
C SER A 205 -10.32 4.09 -2.14
N VAL A 206 -10.44 2.97 -2.83
CA VAL A 206 -10.79 2.91 -4.26
C VAL A 206 -12.05 2.09 -4.42
N ASN A 207 -13.12 2.72 -4.94
CA ASN A 207 -14.33 1.99 -5.27
C ASN A 207 -14.11 1.17 -6.55
N LEU A 208 -14.36 -0.14 -6.49
CA LEU A 208 -14.16 -1.06 -7.60
C LEU A 208 -15.02 -0.76 -8.84
N LYS A 209 -16.08 0.04 -8.68
CA LYS A 209 -16.92 0.52 -9.80
C LYS A 209 -16.30 1.73 -10.52
N GLU A 210 -15.44 2.50 -9.84
CA GLU A 210 -14.75 3.68 -10.37
C GLU A 210 -13.24 3.65 -10.03
N PRO A 211 -12.50 2.64 -10.51
CA PRO A 211 -11.15 2.35 -10.03
C PRO A 211 -10.07 3.35 -10.45
N SER A 212 -10.41 4.34 -11.27
CA SER A 212 -9.49 5.43 -11.65
C SER A 212 -9.43 6.57 -10.64
N LYS A 213 -10.22 6.52 -9.56
CA LYS A 213 -10.34 7.57 -8.57
C LYS A 213 -10.17 7.03 -7.16
N ALA A 214 -9.67 7.86 -6.26
CA ALA A 214 -9.87 7.64 -4.84
C ALA A 214 -11.32 8.05 -4.48
N ALA A 215 -12.02 7.19 -3.75
CA ALA A 215 -13.34 7.50 -3.19
C ALA A 215 -13.19 8.42 -1.98
N ASP A 216 -12.15 8.17 -1.18
CA ASP A 216 -11.73 9.00 -0.05
C ASP A 216 -10.24 8.81 0.22
N HIS A 217 -9.63 9.74 0.95
CA HIS A 217 -8.24 9.65 1.37
C HIS A 217 -7.99 10.37 2.69
N MET A 218 -6.95 9.95 3.39
CA MET A 218 -6.46 10.59 4.61
C MET A 218 -4.95 10.53 4.66
N VAL A 219 -4.31 11.58 5.17
CA VAL A 219 -2.87 11.71 5.29
C VAL A 219 -2.51 11.85 6.76
N LEU A 220 -1.72 10.93 7.27
CA LEU A 220 -1.15 11.00 8.60
C LEU A 220 0.29 11.47 8.51
N LEU A 221 0.60 12.61 9.08
CA LEU A 221 1.98 13.07 9.24
C LEU A 221 2.49 12.67 10.63
N ASP A 222 3.26 11.60 10.68
CA ASP A 222 3.81 11.00 11.91
C ASP A 222 5.18 10.34 11.63
N SER A 223 5.61 9.37 12.41
CA SER A 223 6.91 8.69 12.32
C SER A 223 6.81 7.28 11.73
N GLY A 224 5.99 7.07 10.72
CA GLY A 224 5.80 5.76 10.09
C GLY A 224 4.99 4.79 10.98
N ARG A 225 3.98 4.17 10.44
CA ARG A 225 3.11 3.26 11.19
C ARG A 225 2.84 1.98 10.43
N GLN A 226 2.76 0.87 11.15
CA GLN A 226 2.27 -0.38 10.61
C GLN A 226 0.74 -0.41 10.58
N VAL A 227 0.19 -1.19 9.66
CA VAL A 227 -1.26 -1.27 9.42
C VAL A 227 -1.80 -2.61 9.88
N TYR A 228 -2.84 -2.58 10.70
CA TYR A 228 -3.74 -3.71 10.91
C TYR A 228 -5.16 -3.29 10.53
N MET A 229 -5.83 -4.07 9.70
CA MET A 229 -7.21 -3.79 9.29
C MET A 229 -8.13 -4.92 9.75
N GLY A 230 -8.99 -4.58 10.71
CA GLY A 230 -10.09 -5.43 11.18
C GLY A 230 -11.34 -5.24 10.34
N THR A 231 -12.44 -5.88 10.74
CA THR A 231 -13.73 -5.78 10.05
C THR A 231 -14.40 -4.42 10.20
N ASP A 232 -14.14 -3.72 11.29
CA ASP A 232 -14.82 -2.48 11.64
C ASP A 232 -13.90 -1.26 11.62
N ALA A 233 -12.59 -1.46 11.77
CA ALA A 233 -11.63 -0.36 11.87
C ALA A 233 -10.26 -0.70 11.30
N ILE A 234 -9.54 0.37 10.94
CA ILE A 234 -8.12 0.36 10.64
C ILE A 234 -7.38 0.82 11.89
N TYR A 235 -6.30 0.13 12.22
CA TYR A 235 -5.40 0.47 13.30
C TYR A 235 -4.01 0.70 12.73
N LEU A 236 -3.53 1.93 12.87
CA LEU A 236 -2.14 2.27 12.57
C LEU A 236 -1.37 2.25 13.89
N TYR A 237 -0.29 1.48 13.95
CA TYR A 237 0.48 1.36 15.17
C TYR A 237 1.98 1.49 14.92
N GLN A 238 2.69 2.04 15.91
CA GLN A 238 4.14 2.16 15.86
C GLN A 238 4.74 2.00 17.25
N MET A 239 5.96 1.50 17.29
CA MET A 239 6.74 1.42 18.52
C MET A 239 7.46 2.74 18.79
N GLU A 240 7.42 3.16 20.05
CA GLU A 240 8.17 4.27 20.59
C GLU A 240 9.13 3.76 21.68
N TYR A 241 10.37 4.19 21.60
CA TYR A 241 11.42 3.76 22.55
C TYR A 241 11.76 4.83 23.60
N GLU A 242 11.14 6.00 23.53
CA GLU A 242 11.36 7.06 24.50
C GLU A 242 10.81 6.67 25.89
N ARG A 243 11.70 6.49 26.87
CA ARG A 243 11.36 6.12 28.26
C ARG A 243 10.72 4.73 28.43
N GLY A 244 11.19 3.75 27.66
CA GLY A 244 10.70 2.37 27.67
C GLY A 244 9.90 2.04 26.41
N GLU A 245 9.74 0.73 26.16
CA GLU A 245 8.99 0.26 25.01
C GLU A 245 7.49 0.55 25.17
N LYS A 246 6.93 1.24 24.21
CA LYS A 246 5.50 1.54 24.12
C LYS A 246 5.06 1.39 22.68
N THR A 247 3.81 1.03 22.49
CA THR A 247 3.18 1.06 21.17
C THR A 247 2.07 2.09 21.16
N LYS A 248 2.18 3.05 20.27
CA LYS A 248 1.13 4.02 19.99
C LYS A 248 0.21 3.46 18.91
N ILE A 249 -1.10 3.62 19.09
CA ILE A 249 -2.12 3.05 18.23
C ILE A 249 -3.14 4.14 17.90
N ALA A 250 -3.40 4.34 16.61
CA ALA A 250 -4.48 5.20 16.14
C ALA A 250 -5.55 4.35 15.44
N LYS A 251 -6.80 4.60 15.79
CA LYS A 251 -7.98 3.90 15.24
C LYS A 251 -8.74 4.80 14.27
N PHE A 252 -9.06 4.24 13.10
CA PHE A 252 -9.86 4.91 12.06
C PHE A 252 -11.02 4.01 11.65
N SER A 253 -12.19 4.60 11.39
CA SER A 253 -13.25 3.90 10.65
C SER A 253 -12.98 4.00 9.16
N TYR A 254 -13.51 3.05 8.39
CA TYR A 254 -13.41 3.02 6.93
C TYR A 254 -14.77 2.67 6.26
N LYS A 255 -15.85 2.98 6.95
CA LYS A 255 -17.19 2.59 6.53
C LYS A 255 -17.57 3.16 5.16
N ASN A 256 -17.99 2.27 4.25
CA ASN A 256 -18.34 2.62 2.87
C ASN A 256 -17.24 3.37 2.11
N GLY A 257 -15.98 3.03 2.37
CA GLY A 257 -14.84 3.69 1.74
C GLY A 257 -14.48 5.05 2.33
N MET A 258 -15.19 5.54 3.36
CA MET A 258 -14.92 6.84 3.97
C MET A 258 -14.10 6.69 5.24
N PHE A 259 -13.00 7.45 5.36
CA PHE A 259 -12.13 7.44 6.54
C PHE A 259 -12.59 8.46 7.58
N SER A 260 -12.47 8.08 8.84
CA SER A 260 -12.68 8.99 9.96
C SER A 260 -11.81 8.59 11.15
N ALA A 261 -11.05 9.52 11.69
CA ALA A 261 -10.28 9.30 12.91
C ALA A 261 -11.23 9.11 14.11
N ILE A 262 -11.00 8.07 14.90
CA ILE A 262 -11.83 7.74 16.05
C ILE A 262 -11.13 8.02 17.36
N ALA A 263 -9.93 7.43 17.56
CA ALA A 263 -9.23 7.50 18.84
C ALA A 263 -7.73 7.21 18.67
N GLU A 264 -6.97 7.62 19.65
CA GLU A 264 -5.58 7.21 19.85
C GLU A 264 -5.39 6.69 21.29
N THR A 265 -4.45 5.75 21.41
CA THR A 265 -4.01 5.24 22.71
C THR A 265 -2.55 4.80 22.64
N THR A 266 -1.97 4.58 23.82
CA THR A 266 -0.62 4.04 23.95
C THR A 266 -0.66 2.88 24.94
N VAL A 267 -0.07 1.76 24.57
CA VAL A 267 0.08 0.58 25.43
C VAL A 267 1.54 0.33 25.75
N LYS A 268 1.83 -0.30 26.89
CA LYS A 268 3.18 -0.68 27.28
C LYS A 268 3.66 -1.87 26.43
N GLY A 269 4.92 -1.88 26.05
CA GLY A 269 5.55 -2.94 25.28
C GLY A 269 5.39 -2.81 23.77
N ALA A 270 6.04 -3.70 23.05
CA ALA A 270 6.09 -3.76 21.60
C ALA A 270 5.11 -4.78 21.03
N ILE A 271 4.41 -4.42 19.97
CA ILE A 271 3.66 -5.36 19.12
C ILE A 271 4.64 -5.88 18.06
N ARG A 272 4.90 -7.20 18.05
CA ARG A 272 5.90 -7.78 17.16
C ARG A 272 5.46 -7.86 15.71
N ASP A 273 4.20 -8.23 15.49
CA ASP A 273 3.61 -8.40 14.17
C ASP A 273 2.08 -8.28 14.22
N THR A 274 1.44 -8.35 13.06
CA THR A 274 -0.03 -8.24 12.96
C THR A 274 -0.77 -9.42 13.59
N PHE A 275 -0.15 -10.59 13.79
CA PHE A 275 -0.77 -11.73 14.47
C PHE A 275 -0.93 -11.51 15.98
N ALA A 276 -0.20 -10.56 16.54
CA ALA A 276 -0.35 -10.13 17.92
C ALA A 276 -1.56 -9.19 18.12
N ILE A 277 -2.34 -8.91 17.08
CA ILE A 277 -3.50 -8.02 17.10
C ILE A 277 -4.73 -8.78 16.61
N SER A 278 -5.85 -8.63 17.30
CA SER A 278 -7.16 -9.12 16.83
C SER A 278 -8.28 -8.19 17.23
N GLU A 279 -9.29 -8.06 16.38
CA GLU A 279 -10.51 -7.33 16.66
C GLU A 279 -11.69 -8.32 16.77
N SER A 280 -12.49 -8.22 17.82
CA SER A 280 -13.68 -9.05 17.99
C SER A 280 -14.70 -8.34 18.86
N GLY A 281 -15.93 -8.24 18.38
CA GLY A 281 -17.03 -7.63 19.12
C GLY A 281 -16.83 -6.14 19.43
N GLY A 282 -16.12 -5.42 18.57
CA GLY A 282 -15.76 -4.01 18.76
C GLY A 282 -14.60 -3.77 19.72
N GLU A 283 -14.00 -4.83 20.26
CA GLU A 283 -12.84 -4.79 21.15
C GLU A 283 -11.56 -5.13 20.40
N LEU A 284 -10.53 -4.31 20.58
CA LEU A 284 -9.17 -4.59 20.10
C LEU A 284 -8.39 -5.34 21.18
N ARG A 285 -7.87 -6.51 20.83
CA ARG A 285 -7.02 -7.34 21.70
C ARG A 285 -5.60 -7.30 21.16
N ILE A 286 -4.63 -7.06 22.03
CA ILE A 286 -3.24 -6.87 21.66
C ILE A 286 -2.38 -7.66 22.63
N LEU A 287 -1.40 -8.37 22.06
CA LEU A 287 -0.31 -8.98 22.81
C LEU A 287 0.94 -8.11 22.64
N THR A 288 1.53 -7.66 23.73
CA THR A 288 2.76 -6.89 23.73
C THR A 288 3.86 -7.63 24.45
N THR A 289 5.12 -7.39 24.02
CA THR A 289 6.30 -7.86 24.70
C THR A 289 7.02 -6.65 25.32
N ASP A 290 7.45 -6.76 26.56
CA ASP A 290 8.27 -5.76 27.24
C ASP A 290 9.66 -6.35 27.49
N SER A 291 10.70 -5.76 26.89
CA SER A 291 12.08 -6.26 27.00
C SER A 291 12.77 -5.83 28.29
N GLN A 292 12.08 -5.08 29.16
CA GLN A 292 12.67 -4.55 30.40
C GLN A 292 12.43 -5.46 31.65
N ASN A 293 12.03 -6.70 31.46
CA ASN A 293 11.92 -7.68 32.55
C ASN A 293 12.87 -8.84 32.35
#